data_2e0c9b795917dea98b28a802446327d9
#
_entry.id   2e0c9b795917dea98b28a802446327d9
#
_cell.length_a   1.000
_cell.length_b   1.000
_cell.length_c   1.000
_cell.angle_alpha   90.00
_cell.angle_beta   90.00
_cell.angle_gamma   90.00
#
_symmetry.space_group_name_H-M   'P 1'
#
loop_
_entity.id
_entity.type
_entity.pdbx_description
1 polymer ?
#
loop_
_entity_poly.entity_id
_entity_poly.type
_entity_poly.pdbx_seq_one_letter_code
_entity_poly.pdbx_strand_id
1 'polypeptide(L)'
;MSNVKTMSNIKTMSNIKTGALQRPQLSLPNNADKLLLHSCCAPCSGEVMEAITASGIDYTIFFYNPNIHPQREYLIRKEENIRFAEQHNVPFIDADYDTDNWFERAKGMEWEPERGIRCTMCFDMRFERTALYAAENGFSVISSSLGISRWKNMQQITECGHNAAQKYPGVTYWDYNWRKGGGSSRMIEISKRERFYQQEYCGCIYSLRDSNKHRKSQGRDIIRIGKLYYGDETE
;
A
#
# COMPACT_ATOMS: atom_id res chain seq x y z
N MET A 1 -9.85 16.28 72.97
CA MET A 1 -10.95 16.35 72.01
C MET A 1 -10.49 17.25 70.88
N SER A 2 -9.95 16.74 69.81
CA SER A 2 -9.50 17.50 68.65
C SER A 2 -9.84 16.74 67.37
N ASN A 3 -10.76 17.32 66.64
CA ASN A 3 -11.26 16.83 65.34
C ASN A 3 -10.20 17.00 64.27
N VAL A 4 -9.75 15.94 63.64
CA VAL A 4 -8.98 15.93 62.43
C VAL A 4 -9.94 15.79 61.26
N LYS A 5 -10.10 16.83 60.46
CA LYS A 5 -10.79 16.80 59.16
C LYS A 5 -9.79 16.39 58.08
N THR A 6 -9.98 15.18 57.57
CA THR A 6 -9.29 14.71 56.39
C THR A 6 -9.97 15.28 55.14
N MET A 7 -9.28 16.09 54.38
CA MET A 7 -9.74 16.56 53.07
C MET A 7 -9.09 15.69 52.00
N SER A 8 -9.85 14.76 51.45
CA SER A 8 -9.54 14.05 50.23
C SER A 8 -10.02 14.87 49.02
N ASN A 9 -9.10 15.50 48.29
CA ASN A 9 -9.38 16.04 46.95
C ASN A 9 -8.41 15.40 45.96
N ILE A 10 -8.74 14.20 45.55
CA ILE A 10 -8.17 13.60 44.34
C ILE A 10 -9.04 14.07 43.18
N LYS A 11 -8.61 15.13 42.51
CA LYS A 11 -9.14 15.50 41.20
C LYS A 11 -8.70 14.44 40.21
N THR A 12 -9.64 13.60 39.84
CA THR A 12 -9.58 12.71 38.68
C THR A 12 -9.30 13.54 37.43
N MET A 13 -8.08 13.45 36.93
CA MET A 13 -7.75 13.93 35.59
C MET A 13 -8.33 12.93 34.58
N SER A 14 -9.60 13.12 34.25
CA SER A 14 -10.27 12.37 33.21
C SER A 14 -10.18 13.09 31.86
N ASN A 15 -9.83 12.31 30.85
CA ASN A 15 -10.18 12.54 29.45
C ASN A 15 -9.43 13.62 28.68
N ILE A 16 -8.17 13.39 28.37
CA ILE A 16 -7.67 13.80 27.06
C ILE A 16 -8.31 12.84 26.07
N LYS A 17 -9.36 13.27 25.39
CA LYS A 17 -9.91 12.59 24.21
C LYS A 17 -8.88 12.69 23.07
N THR A 18 -7.97 11.75 23.00
CA THR A 18 -7.26 11.43 21.76
C THR A 18 -8.31 10.85 20.82
N GLY A 19 -8.84 11.68 19.95
CA GLY A 19 -9.79 11.27 18.92
C GLY A 19 -9.10 10.46 17.82
N ALA A 20 -8.44 9.37 18.18
CA ALA A 20 -8.00 8.37 17.22
C ALA A 20 -9.27 7.82 16.56
N LEU A 21 -9.43 8.07 15.26
CA LEU A 21 -10.54 7.53 14.48
C LEU A 21 -10.50 6.00 14.61
N GLN A 22 -11.51 5.44 15.29
CA GLN A 22 -11.61 4.01 15.51
C GLN A 22 -11.68 3.29 14.17
N ARG A 23 -10.86 2.22 14.00
CA ARG A 23 -10.91 1.38 12.80
C ARG A 23 -12.22 0.60 12.77
N PRO A 24 -12.87 0.48 11.59
CA PRO A 24 -13.98 -0.45 11.45
C PRO A 24 -13.49 -1.89 11.61
N GLN A 25 -14.29 -2.74 12.23
CA GLN A 25 -14.05 -4.18 12.23
C GLN A 25 -14.30 -4.70 10.81
N LEU A 26 -13.34 -5.45 10.28
CA LEU A 26 -13.39 -6.00 8.93
C LEU A 26 -13.72 -7.49 8.96
N SER A 27 -14.30 -7.97 7.86
CA SER A 27 -14.49 -9.40 7.59
C SER A 27 -14.18 -9.70 6.14
N LEU A 28 -13.60 -10.86 5.87
CA LEU A 28 -13.34 -11.30 4.49
C LEU A 28 -14.65 -11.71 3.80
N PRO A 29 -14.76 -11.52 2.47
CA PRO A 29 -15.88 -12.06 1.71
C PRO A 29 -15.90 -13.60 1.77
N ASN A 30 -17.09 -14.18 1.58
CA ASN A 30 -17.30 -15.63 1.48
C ASN A 30 -16.84 -16.43 2.72
N ASN A 31 -16.75 -15.81 3.90
CA ASN A 31 -16.23 -16.42 5.12
C ASN A 31 -14.84 -17.05 4.95
N ALA A 32 -14.00 -16.44 4.14
CA ALA A 32 -12.65 -16.93 3.91
C ALA A 32 -11.77 -16.78 5.16
N ASP A 33 -10.81 -17.68 5.34
CA ASP A 33 -9.96 -17.72 6.52
C ASP A 33 -8.71 -16.85 6.37
N LYS A 34 -8.23 -16.66 5.13
CA LYS A 34 -6.98 -15.94 4.86
C LYS A 34 -7.02 -15.11 3.58
N LEU A 35 -6.20 -14.07 3.56
CA LEU A 35 -6.10 -13.09 2.49
C LEU A 35 -4.69 -13.05 1.89
N LEU A 36 -4.57 -12.98 0.57
CA LEU A 36 -3.34 -12.57 -0.11
C LEU A 36 -3.42 -11.08 -0.45
N LEU A 37 -2.61 -10.25 0.20
CA LEU A 37 -2.61 -8.80 0.04
C LEU A 37 -1.48 -8.34 -0.88
N HIS A 38 -1.81 -7.93 -2.10
CA HIS A 38 -0.84 -7.27 -2.96
C HIS A 38 -0.43 -5.92 -2.37
N SER A 39 0.89 -5.72 -2.20
CA SER A 39 1.49 -4.49 -1.67
C SER A 39 2.45 -3.84 -2.66
N CYS A 40 2.42 -2.51 -2.76
CA CYS A 40 3.33 -1.77 -3.66
C CYS A 40 4.37 -0.91 -2.93
N CYS A 41 4.08 -0.43 -1.74
CA CYS A 41 4.97 0.40 -0.93
C CYS A 41 4.44 0.52 0.50
N ALA A 42 5.32 0.67 1.47
CA ALA A 42 4.97 0.76 2.88
C ALA A 42 4.01 1.91 3.22
N PRO A 43 4.16 3.15 2.68
CA PRO A 43 3.20 4.22 2.94
C PRO A 43 1.75 3.88 2.59
N CYS A 44 1.53 3.11 1.51
CA CYS A 44 0.19 2.67 1.13
C CYS A 44 -0.27 1.45 1.94
N SER A 45 0.65 0.59 2.35
CA SER A 45 0.30 -0.67 3.00
C SER A 45 0.13 -0.55 4.51
N GLY A 46 0.74 0.43 5.17
CA GLY A 46 0.74 0.56 6.62
C GLY A 46 -0.65 0.52 7.26
N GLU A 47 -1.56 1.39 6.84
CA GLU A 47 -2.92 1.39 7.38
C GLU A 47 -3.70 0.15 6.99
N VAL A 48 -3.51 -0.36 5.75
CA VAL A 48 -4.20 -1.57 5.29
C VAL A 48 -3.80 -2.77 6.15
N MET A 49 -2.51 -2.94 6.40
CA MET A 49 -1.97 -4.00 7.26
C MET A 49 -2.49 -3.88 8.70
N GLU A 50 -2.39 -2.69 9.31
CA GLU A 50 -2.88 -2.48 10.67
C GLU A 50 -4.39 -2.70 10.80
N ALA A 51 -5.19 -2.31 9.80
CA ALA A 51 -6.63 -2.51 9.82
C ALA A 51 -7.01 -4.00 9.73
N ILE A 52 -6.31 -4.76 8.88
CA ILE A 52 -6.50 -6.21 8.73
C ILE A 52 -6.08 -6.93 10.01
N THR A 53 -4.90 -6.60 10.56
CA THR A 53 -4.39 -7.16 11.82
C THR A 53 -5.32 -6.87 13.00
N ALA A 54 -5.79 -5.61 13.12
CA ALA A 54 -6.73 -5.21 14.18
C ALA A 54 -8.07 -5.94 14.10
N SER A 55 -8.42 -6.44 12.92
CA SER A 55 -9.64 -7.22 12.69
C SER A 55 -9.46 -8.72 12.91
N GLY A 56 -8.24 -9.18 13.28
CA GLY A 56 -7.94 -10.59 13.51
C GLY A 56 -7.97 -11.45 12.24
N ILE A 57 -7.80 -10.83 11.07
CA ILE A 57 -7.76 -11.53 9.78
C ILE A 57 -6.34 -12.01 9.51
N ASP A 58 -6.20 -13.30 9.17
CA ASP A 58 -4.93 -13.87 8.72
C ASP A 58 -4.65 -13.45 7.27
N TYR A 59 -3.40 -13.01 7.00
CA TYR A 59 -3.03 -12.56 5.66
C TYR A 59 -1.53 -12.69 5.40
N THR A 60 -1.21 -12.72 4.12
CA THR A 60 0.16 -12.75 3.60
C THR A 60 0.37 -11.60 2.63
N ILE A 61 1.49 -10.89 2.73
CA ILE A 61 1.88 -9.87 1.76
C ILE A 61 2.43 -10.53 0.50
N PHE A 62 1.93 -10.08 -0.66
CA PHE A 62 2.44 -10.45 -1.97
C PHE A 62 3.04 -9.22 -2.65
N PHE A 63 4.36 -9.19 -2.80
CA PHE A 63 5.09 -8.06 -3.36
C PHE A 63 5.50 -8.37 -4.81
N TYR A 64 4.64 -8.03 -5.76
CA TYR A 64 4.88 -8.15 -7.19
C TYR A 64 4.75 -6.79 -7.87
N ASN A 65 5.88 -6.14 -8.17
CA ASN A 65 5.92 -4.77 -8.66
C ASN A 65 6.96 -4.55 -9.76
N PRO A 66 6.85 -5.24 -10.91
CA PRO A 66 7.80 -5.11 -12.03
C PRO A 66 7.78 -3.72 -12.67
N ASN A 67 6.80 -2.91 -12.32
CA ASN A 67 6.64 -1.54 -12.80
C ASN A 67 7.49 -0.50 -12.05
N ILE A 68 8.16 -0.86 -10.96
CA ILE A 68 8.93 0.11 -10.17
C ILE A 68 10.33 0.23 -10.76
N HIS A 69 10.64 1.39 -11.32
CA HIS A 69 11.92 1.69 -11.96
C HIS A 69 12.49 3.02 -11.44
N PRO A 70 13.81 3.16 -11.33
CA PRO A 70 14.85 2.14 -11.52
C PRO A 70 14.84 1.09 -10.39
N GLN A 71 15.68 0.06 -10.52
CA GLN A 71 15.78 -1.02 -9.53
C GLN A 71 16.05 -0.51 -8.10
N ARG A 72 16.83 0.57 -7.96
CA ARG A 72 17.07 1.21 -6.65
C ARG A 72 15.77 1.61 -5.96
N GLU A 73 14.82 2.21 -6.68
CA GLU A 73 13.50 2.58 -6.13
C GLU A 73 12.69 1.34 -5.74
N TYR A 74 12.76 0.27 -6.54
CA TYR A 74 12.14 -1.01 -6.23
C TYR A 74 12.68 -1.59 -4.92
N LEU A 75 14.00 -1.62 -4.75
CA LEU A 75 14.65 -2.17 -3.55
C LEU A 75 14.25 -1.39 -2.29
N ILE A 76 14.28 -0.05 -2.31
CA ILE A 76 13.84 0.78 -1.18
C ILE A 76 12.41 0.43 -0.76
N ARG A 77 11.48 0.37 -1.72
CA ARG A 77 10.07 0.07 -1.43
C ARG A 77 9.88 -1.36 -0.93
N LYS A 78 10.66 -2.31 -1.43
CA LYS A 78 10.64 -3.70 -1.00
C LYS A 78 11.14 -3.85 0.44
N GLU A 79 12.32 -3.33 0.73
CA GLU A 79 12.95 -3.39 2.05
C GLU A 79 12.05 -2.80 3.14
N GLU A 80 11.42 -1.65 2.89
CA GLU A 80 10.47 -1.09 3.84
C GLU A 80 9.22 -1.94 4.05
N ASN A 81 8.70 -2.57 2.99
CA ASN A 81 7.57 -3.49 3.12
C ASN A 81 7.95 -4.73 3.93
N ILE A 82 9.14 -5.29 3.71
CA ILE A 82 9.66 -6.42 4.47
C ILE A 82 9.79 -6.02 5.95
N ARG A 83 10.49 -4.92 6.24
CA ARG A 83 10.65 -4.40 7.61
C ARG A 83 9.31 -4.27 8.34
N PHE A 84 8.32 -3.68 7.68
CA PHE A 84 7.02 -3.45 8.30
C PHE A 84 6.20 -4.75 8.46
N ALA A 85 6.32 -5.70 7.51
CA ALA A 85 5.72 -7.01 7.63
C ALA A 85 6.31 -7.80 8.81
N GLU A 86 7.64 -7.77 8.98
CA GLU A 86 8.34 -8.40 10.10
C GLU A 86 7.92 -7.82 11.45
N GLN A 87 7.80 -6.49 11.57
CA GLN A 87 7.31 -5.82 12.80
C GLN A 87 5.91 -6.29 13.22
N HIS A 88 5.08 -6.68 12.26
CA HIS A 88 3.72 -7.17 12.49
C HIS A 88 3.61 -8.70 12.47
N ASN A 89 4.71 -9.42 12.34
CA ASN A 89 4.76 -10.89 12.19
C ASN A 89 3.88 -11.40 11.02
N VAL A 90 3.85 -10.66 9.92
CA VAL A 90 3.08 -10.99 8.72
C VAL A 90 3.97 -11.68 7.69
N PRO A 91 3.59 -12.86 7.15
CA PRO A 91 4.33 -13.51 6.09
C PRO A 91 4.46 -12.61 4.85
N PHE A 92 5.64 -12.62 4.24
CA PHE A 92 5.97 -11.82 3.07
C PHE A 92 6.46 -12.70 1.92
N ILE A 93 5.87 -12.54 0.74
CA ILE A 93 6.27 -13.23 -0.48
C ILE A 93 6.90 -12.19 -1.40
N ASP A 94 8.20 -12.35 -1.64
CA ASP A 94 8.96 -11.59 -2.63
C ASP A 94 8.79 -12.26 -4.00
N ALA A 95 7.88 -11.73 -4.80
CA ALA A 95 7.63 -12.26 -6.13
C ALA A 95 8.58 -11.67 -7.17
N ASP A 96 8.56 -12.22 -8.39
CA ASP A 96 9.49 -11.88 -9.46
C ASP A 96 9.52 -10.39 -9.79
N TYR A 97 10.71 -9.86 -10.02
CA TYR A 97 10.92 -8.52 -10.57
C TYR A 97 11.10 -8.61 -12.10
N ASP A 98 10.03 -9.01 -12.77
CA ASP A 98 9.97 -9.26 -14.21
C ASP A 98 9.74 -7.95 -15.00
N THR A 99 10.76 -7.10 -15.04
CA THR A 99 10.71 -5.80 -15.71
C THR A 99 10.58 -5.91 -17.21
N ASP A 100 11.20 -6.91 -17.82
CA ASP A 100 11.21 -7.08 -19.29
C ASP A 100 9.80 -7.35 -19.80
N ASN A 101 9.03 -8.21 -19.14
CA ASN A 101 7.63 -8.45 -19.45
C ASN A 101 6.77 -7.19 -19.24
N TRP A 102 7.06 -6.39 -18.20
CA TRP A 102 6.35 -5.13 -18.02
C TRP A 102 6.62 -4.15 -19.15
N PHE A 103 7.88 -3.99 -19.58
CA PHE A 103 8.25 -3.12 -20.70
C PHE A 103 7.66 -3.60 -22.01
N GLU A 104 7.66 -4.93 -22.27
CA GLU A 104 7.03 -5.50 -23.45
C GLU A 104 5.55 -5.17 -23.53
N ARG A 105 4.82 -5.34 -22.42
CA ARG A 105 3.39 -5.00 -22.35
C ARG A 105 3.13 -3.49 -22.45
N ALA A 106 4.08 -2.64 -22.06
CA ALA A 106 3.97 -1.20 -22.10
C ALA A 106 4.32 -0.58 -23.48
N LYS A 107 4.80 -1.36 -24.45
CA LYS A 107 5.11 -0.88 -25.79
C LYS A 107 3.92 -0.20 -26.43
N GLY A 108 4.16 0.98 -27.02
CA GLY A 108 3.14 1.81 -27.63
C GLY A 108 2.31 2.65 -26.65
N MET A 109 2.55 2.50 -25.32
CA MET A 109 1.85 3.26 -24.29
C MET A 109 2.78 4.23 -23.52
N GLU A 110 3.98 4.48 -24.04
CA GLU A 110 5.02 5.27 -23.36
C GLU A 110 4.59 6.71 -23.05
N TRP A 111 3.69 7.24 -23.89
CA TRP A 111 3.19 8.60 -23.81
C TRP A 111 1.79 8.72 -23.21
N GLU A 112 1.20 7.58 -22.84
CA GLU A 112 -0.07 7.58 -22.14
C GLU A 112 0.02 8.31 -20.80
N PRO A 113 -0.96 9.12 -20.44
CA PRO A 113 -0.96 9.80 -19.15
C PRO A 113 -1.10 8.80 -17.97
N GLU A 114 -0.79 9.28 -16.77
CA GLU A 114 -1.18 8.53 -15.57
C GLU A 114 -2.71 8.35 -15.52
N ARG A 115 -3.15 7.20 -15.04
CA ARG A 115 -4.55 6.72 -15.04
C ARG A 115 -5.10 6.37 -16.44
N GLY A 116 -4.31 6.46 -17.51
CA GLY A 116 -4.66 5.98 -18.86
C GLY A 116 -4.49 4.46 -18.99
N ILE A 117 -4.52 3.98 -20.25
CA ILE A 117 -4.48 2.54 -20.58
C ILE A 117 -3.20 1.85 -20.10
N ARG A 118 -2.06 2.54 -20.08
CA ARG A 118 -0.81 2.00 -19.50
C ARG A 118 -0.98 1.63 -18.02
N CYS A 119 -1.71 2.44 -17.25
CA CYS A 119 -1.99 2.12 -15.85
C CYS A 119 -2.95 0.94 -15.71
N THR A 120 -3.95 0.80 -16.60
CA THR A 120 -4.81 -0.38 -16.65
C THR A 120 -3.98 -1.64 -16.88
N MET A 121 -3.16 -1.66 -17.93
CA MET A 121 -2.24 -2.78 -18.23
C MET A 121 -1.36 -3.13 -17.01
N CYS A 122 -0.80 -2.10 -16.35
CA CYS A 122 0.05 -2.28 -15.18
C CYS A 122 -0.70 -2.89 -13.98
N PHE A 123 -1.96 -2.51 -13.74
CA PHE A 123 -2.79 -3.10 -12.70
C PHE A 123 -3.21 -4.53 -13.07
N ASP A 124 -3.64 -4.77 -14.31
CA ASP A 124 -4.02 -6.10 -14.79
C ASP A 124 -2.86 -7.09 -14.60
N MET A 125 -1.67 -6.76 -15.06
CA MET A 125 -0.49 -7.62 -14.89
C MET A 125 -0.22 -7.98 -13.42
N ARG A 126 -0.33 -7.02 -12.53
CA ARG A 126 -0.07 -7.22 -11.10
C ARG A 126 -1.16 -8.03 -10.44
N PHE A 127 -2.43 -7.76 -10.74
CA PHE A 127 -3.55 -8.52 -10.19
C PHE A 127 -3.64 -9.93 -10.78
N GLU A 128 -3.36 -10.12 -12.07
CA GLU A 128 -3.28 -11.44 -12.69
C GLU A 128 -2.24 -12.33 -11.99
N ARG A 129 -1.04 -11.80 -11.75
CA ARG A 129 0.00 -12.56 -11.03
C ARG A 129 -0.39 -12.85 -9.58
N THR A 130 -1.07 -11.89 -8.92
CA THR A 130 -1.58 -12.09 -7.56
C THR A 130 -2.68 -13.16 -7.52
N ALA A 131 -3.64 -13.11 -8.46
CA ALA A 131 -4.72 -14.08 -8.52
C ALA A 131 -4.25 -15.49 -8.90
N LEU A 132 -3.29 -15.60 -9.83
CA LEU A 132 -2.65 -16.86 -10.16
C LEU A 132 -1.97 -17.49 -8.93
N TYR A 133 -1.14 -16.70 -8.24
CA TYR A 133 -0.48 -17.18 -7.03
C TYR A 133 -1.49 -17.61 -5.95
N ALA A 134 -2.56 -16.85 -5.79
CA ALA A 134 -3.63 -17.19 -4.85
C ALA A 134 -4.26 -18.55 -5.18
N ALA A 135 -4.59 -18.79 -6.44
CA ALA A 135 -5.18 -20.06 -6.90
C ALA A 135 -4.23 -21.25 -6.69
N GLU A 136 -2.95 -21.08 -6.99
CA GLU A 136 -1.92 -22.12 -6.83
C GLU A 136 -1.59 -22.44 -5.37
N ASN A 137 -1.78 -21.49 -4.45
CA ASN A 137 -1.37 -21.61 -3.05
C ASN A 137 -2.54 -21.60 -2.05
N GLY A 138 -3.76 -21.82 -2.52
CA GLY A 138 -4.94 -22.02 -1.69
C GLY A 138 -5.43 -20.77 -0.96
N PHE A 139 -5.22 -19.57 -1.52
CA PHE A 139 -5.89 -18.36 -1.08
C PHE A 139 -7.17 -18.17 -1.89
N SER A 140 -8.29 -18.01 -1.21
CA SER A 140 -9.59 -17.76 -1.86
C SER A 140 -9.92 -16.27 -1.99
N VAL A 141 -9.16 -15.39 -1.32
CA VAL A 141 -9.38 -13.94 -1.34
C VAL A 141 -8.07 -13.22 -1.63
N ILE A 142 -8.13 -12.26 -2.56
CA ILE A 142 -7.07 -11.30 -2.83
C ILE A 142 -7.54 -9.87 -2.61
N SER A 143 -6.65 -8.97 -2.24
CA SER A 143 -6.90 -7.53 -2.20
C SER A 143 -5.62 -6.76 -2.51
N SER A 144 -5.68 -5.43 -2.50
CA SER A 144 -4.49 -4.61 -2.76
C SER A 144 -4.48 -3.31 -1.96
N SER A 145 -3.29 -2.93 -1.50
CA SER A 145 -3.03 -1.62 -0.89
C SER A 145 -3.09 -0.45 -1.90
N LEU A 146 -3.16 -0.72 -3.20
CA LEU A 146 -3.27 0.32 -4.24
C LEU A 146 -4.48 1.23 -4.04
N GLY A 147 -5.58 0.67 -3.56
CA GLY A 147 -6.85 1.36 -3.37
C GLY A 147 -6.82 2.49 -2.35
N ILE A 148 -5.86 2.53 -1.42
CA ILE A 148 -5.78 3.60 -0.42
C ILE A 148 -5.24 4.91 -0.99
N SER A 149 -4.40 4.85 -2.03
CA SER A 149 -3.78 6.02 -2.65
C SER A 149 -4.79 6.89 -3.38
N ARG A 150 -5.00 8.13 -2.93
CA ARG A 150 -5.87 9.11 -3.59
C ARG A 150 -5.40 9.53 -5.01
N TRP A 151 -4.15 9.23 -5.33
CA TRP A 151 -3.57 9.52 -6.65
C TRP A 151 -3.95 8.50 -7.71
N LYS A 152 -4.60 7.40 -7.34
CA LYS A 152 -5.02 6.33 -8.25
C LYS A 152 -6.53 6.37 -8.48
N ASN A 153 -6.96 5.95 -9.67
CA ASN A 153 -8.37 5.78 -9.98
C ASN A 153 -8.87 4.48 -9.33
N MET A 154 -9.82 4.62 -8.38
CA MET A 154 -10.35 3.49 -7.62
C MET A 154 -11.17 2.55 -8.49
N GLN A 155 -11.99 3.08 -9.39
CA GLN A 155 -12.78 2.27 -10.30
C GLN A 155 -11.88 1.40 -11.18
N GLN A 156 -10.83 1.98 -11.78
CA GLN A 156 -9.84 1.26 -12.59
C GLN A 156 -9.18 0.12 -11.81
N ILE A 157 -8.80 0.36 -10.55
CA ILE A 157 -8.22 -0.68 -9.68
C ILE A 157 -9.22 -1.79 -9.41
N THR A 158 -10.46 -1.44 -9.08
CA THR A 158 -11.54 -2.40 -8.77
C THR A 158 -11.86 -3.27 -9.98
N GLU A 159 -12.00 -2.68 -11.16
CA GLU A 159 -12.23 -3.41 -12.41
C GLU A 159 -11.10 -4.39 -12.74
N CYS A 160 -9.85 -3.94 -12.67
CA CYS A 160 -8.68 -4.81 -12.90
C CYS A 160 -8.62 -5.97 -11.88
N GLY A 161 -8.93 -5.70 -10.60
CA GLY A 161 -8.94 -6.72 -9.55
C GLY A 161 -10.00 -7.78 -9.78
N HIS A 162 -11.23 -7.38 -10.11
CA HIS A 162 -12.31 -8.31 -10.42
C HIS A 162 -12.03 -9.12 -11.69
N ASN A 163 -11.55 -8.47 -12.75
CA ASN A 163 -11.18 -9.14 -14.00
C ASN A 163 -10.10 -10.21 -13.78
N ALA A 164 -9.12 -9.91 -12.95
CA ALA A 164 -8.07 -10.86 -12.63
C ALA A 164 -8.60 -12.06 -11.82
N ALA A 165 -9.40 -11.79 -10.78
CA ALA A 165 -9.99 -12.84 -9.93
C ALA A 165 -10.91 -13.78 -10.73
N GLN A 166 -11.71 -13.25 -11.66
CA GLN A 166 -12.64 -14.04 -12.50
C GLN A 166 -11.93 -15.10 -13.36
N LYS A 167 -10.65 -14.93 -13.67
CA LYS A 167 -9.86 -15.92 -14.44
C LYS A 167 -9.53 -17.18 -13.64
N TYR A 168 -9.66 -17.13 -12.31
CA TYR A 168 -9.25 -18.23 -11.42
C TYR A 168 -10.44 -18.64 -10.52
N PRO A 169 -11.14 -19.73 -10.85
CA PRO A 169 -12.25 -20.22 -10.05
C PRO A 169 -11.87 -20.40 -8.57
N GLY A 170 -12.70 -19.90 -7.68
CA GLY A 170 -12.43 -19.94 -6.23
C GLY A 170 -11.66 -18.74 -5.67
N VAL A 171 -11.17 -17.84 -6.53
CA VAL A 171 -10.51 -16.59 -6.10
C VAL A 171 -11.50 -15.43 -6.18
N THR A 172 -11.60 -14.64 -5.11
CA THR A 172 -12.44 -13.44 -5.03
C THR A 172 -11.58 -12.21 -4.79
N TYR A 173 -11.82 -11.13 -5.54
CA TYR A 173 -11.21 -9.84 -5.25
C TYR A 173 -12.02 -9.08 -4.21
N TRP A 174 -11.38 -8.79 -3.08
CA TRP A 174 -11.98 -7.96 -2.03
C TRP A 174 -11.70 -6.49 -2.30
N ASP A 175 -12.71 -5.79 -2.82
CA ASP A 175 -12.68 -4.40 -3.28
C ASP A 175 -12.94 -3.37 -2.16
N TYR A 176 -12.57 -3.70 -0.93
CA TYR A 176 -12.76 -2.82 0.21
C TYR A 176 -12.15 -1.43 -0.03
N ASN A 177 -12.94 -0.40 0.23
CA ASN A 177 -12.47 0.98 0.09
C ASN A 177 -11.65 1.43 1.30
N TRP A 178 -10.36 1.21 1.24
CA TRP A 178 -9.38 1.54 2.27
C TRP A 178 -9.30 3.02 2.66
N ARG A 179 -9.89 3.93 1.87
CA ARG A 179 -9.93 5.39 2.16
C ARG A 179 -11.01 5.75 3.15
N LYS A 180 -12.09 4.93 3.25
CA LYS A 180 -13.24 5.18 4.12
C LYS A 180 -12.89 5.05 5.60
N GLY A 181 -13.80 5.53 6.45
CA GLY A 181 -13.67 5.38 7.91
C GLY A 181 -12.37 5.96 8.49
N GLY A 182 -11.80 7.02 7.89
CA GLY A 182 -10.55 7.62 8.35
C GLY A 182 -9.27 6.96 7.84
N GLY A 183 -9.36 5.94 6.97
CA GLY A 183 -8.18 5.21 6.49
C GLY A 183 -7.13 6.08 5.81
N SER A 184 -7.53 7.06 4.99
CA SER A 184 -6.58 8.01 4.40
C SER A 184 -5.81 8.85 5.44
N SER A 185 -6.45 9.24 6.52
CA SER A 185 -5.80 10.01 7.60
C SER A 185 -4.82 9.14 8.37
N ARG A 186 -5.24 7.93 8.77
CA ARG A 186 -4.36 6.98 9.48
C ARG A 186 -3.18 6.55 8.62
N MET A 187 -3.35 6.38 7.30
CA MET A 187 -2.24 6.12 6.38
C MET A 187 -1.15 7.19 6.49
N ILE A 188 -1.52 8.47 6.56
CA ILE A 188 -0.57 9.59 6.71
C ILE A 188 0.09 9.55 8.10
N GLU A 189 -0.67 9.29 9.15
CA GLU A 189 -0.19 9.20 10.53
C GLU A 189 0.83 8.06 10.69
N ILE A 190 0.50 6.87 10.18
CA ILE A 190 1.39 5.70 10.20
C ILE A 190 2.66 5.98 9.40
N SER A 191 2.52 6.55 8.21
CA SER A 191 3.66 6.88 7.37
C SER A 191 4.66 7.83 8.06
N LYS A 192 4.16 8.78 8.86
CA LYS A 192 4.99 9.68 9.68
C LYS A 192 5.59 8.95 10.88
N ARG A 193 4.79 8.16 11.61
CA ARG A 193 5.21 7.39 12.79
C ARG A 193 6.34 6.44 12.46
N GLU A 194 6.18 5.69 11.36
CA GLU A 194 7.14 4.69 10.89
C GLU A 194 8.29 5.29 10.08
N ARG A 195 8.24 6.60 9.78
CA ARG A 195 9.21 7.32 8.95
C ARG A 195 9.43 6.65 7.59
N PHE A 196 8.32 6.20 6.97
CA PHE A 196 8.39 5.55 5.67
C PHE A 196 8.95 6.48 4.59
N TYR A 197 9.75 5.90 3.69
CA TYR A 197 10.18 6.57 2.48
C TYR A 197 9.01 7.08 1.67
N GLN A 198 9.00 8.38 1.39
CA GLN A 198 7.95 9.02 0.60
C GLN A 198 8.33 9.05 -0.87
N GLN A 199 7.77 8.13 -1.65
CA GLN A 199 7.99 8.15 -3.10
C GLN A 199 7.41 9.41 -3.74
N GLU A 200 8.15 9.98 -4.70
CA GLU A 200 7.78 11.22 -5.38
C GLU A 200 7.08 10.99 -6.74
N TYR A 201 6.88 9.73 -7.15
CA TYR A 201 6.20 9.33 -8.38
C TYR A 201 5.55 7.94 -8.22
N CYS A 202 4.71 7.54 -9.19
CA CYS A 202 3.95 6.29 -9.08
C CYS A 202 4.86 5.04 -9.00
N GLY A 203 5.94 5.02 -9.75
CA GLY A 203 6.94 3.93 -9.77
C GLY A 203 7.51 3.68 -11.16
N CYS A 204 6.73 3.73 -12.24
CA CYS A 204 7.25 3.44 -13.56
C CYS A 204 8.12 4.58 -14.13
N ILE A 205 9.03 4.21 -15.03
CA ILE A 205 9.96 5.14 -15.65
C ILE A 205 9.25 6.30 -16.36
N TYR A 206 8.06 6.05 -16.93
CA TYR A 206 7.28 7.08 -17.60
C TYR A 206 6.67 8.09 -16.61
N SER A 207 6.21 7.61 -15.45
CA SER A 207 5.78 8.48 -14.35
C SER A 207 6.94 9.31 -13.80
N LEU A 208 8.14 8.74 -13.68
CA LEU A 208 9.35 9.47 -13.28
C LEU A 208 9.69 10.57 -14.30
N ARG A 209 9.69 10.24 -15.60
CA ARG A 209 9.90 11.19 -16.71
C ARG A 209 8.92 12.37 -16.62
N ASP A 210 7.63 12.07 -16.50
CA ASP A 210 6.58 13.08 -16.51
C ASP A 210 6.60 13.94 -15.24
N SER A 211 6.85 13.34 -14.06
CA SER A 211 7.07 14.06 -12.82
C SER A 211 8.27 15.00 -12.92
N ASN A 212 9.39 14.54 -13.48
CA ASN A 212 10.59 15.37 -13.65
C ASN A 212 10.37 16.51 -14.68
N LYS A 213 9.62 16.24 -15.76
CA LYS A 213 9.23 17.28 -16.73
C LYS A 213 8.40 18.37 -16.04
N HIS A 214 7.41 17.97 -15.24
CA HIS A 214 6.59 18.91 -14.47
C HIS A 214 7.41 19.69 -13.44
N ARG A 215 8.29 19.04 -12.69
CA ARG A 215 9.18 19.70 -11.72
C ARG A 215 10.05 20.77 -12.39
N LYS A 216 10.68 20.43 -13.50
CA LYS A 216 11.48 21.39 -14.29
C LYS A 216 10.67 22.60 -14.74
N SER A 217 9.42 22.41 -15.21
CA SER A 217 8.54 23.53 -15.61
C SER A 217 8.17 24.46 -14.44
N GLN A 218 8.30 23.97 -13.19
CA GLN A 218 8.09 24.74 -11.97
C GLN A 218 9.40 25.27 -11.34
N GLY A 219 10.54 25.15 -12.02
CA GLY A 219 11.85 25.55 -11.51
C GLY A 219 12.33 24.70 -10.33
N ARG A 220 11.83 23.47 -10.17
CA ARG A 220 12.17 22.54 -9.09
C ARG A 220 13.21 21.52 -9.58
N ASP A 221 14.06 21.05 -8.68
CA ASP A 221 15.01 19.97 -8.94
C ASP A 221 14.31 18.70 -9.40
N ILE A 222 14.97 17.88 -10.20
CA ILE A 222 14.53 16.56 -10.58
C ILE A 222 14.54 15.63 -9.36
N ILE A 223 13.74 14.57 -9.44
CA ILE A 223 13.68 13.52 -8.40
C ILE A 223 15.03 12.79 -8.37
N ARG A 224 15.64 12.75 -7.20
CA ARG A 224 16.83 11.94 -6.90
C ARG A 224 16.40 10.72 -6.10
N ILE A 225 16.47 9.54 -6.70
CA ILE A 225 16.02 8.30 -6.10
C ILE A 225 16.79 8.01 -4.81
N GLY A 226 16.04 7.81 -3.72
CA GLY A 226 16.61 7.46 -2.42
C GLY A 226 17.25 8.62 -1.64
N LYS A 227 17.19 9.85 -2.14
CA LYS A 227 17.75 11.01 -1.41
C LYS A 227 17.23 11.13 0.02
N LEU A 228 15.93 10.91 0.23
CA LEU A 228 15.29 10.99 1.55
C LEU A 228 15.49 9.74 2.41
N TYR A 229 16.08 8.68 1.84
CA TYR A 229 16.29 7.39 2.51
C TYR A 229 17.77 7.14 2.83
N TYR A 230 18.64 7.43 1.88
CA TYR A 230 20.09 7.20 2.01
C TYR A 230 20.91 8.46 2.32
N GLY A 231 20.28 9.65 2.37
CA GLY A 231 20.99 10.91 2.48
C GLY A 231 21.68 11.34 1.16
N ASP A 232 22.58 12.33 1.26
CA ASP A 232 23.31 12.87 0.10
C ASP A 232 24.55 12.03 -0.31
N GLU A 233 24.83 10.90 0.33
CA GLU A 233 26.10 10.15 0.22
C GLU A 233 26.22 9.25 -1.00
N THR A 234 25.33 9.35 -1.99
CA THR A 234 25.36 8.41 -3.11
C THR A 234 25.23 9.11 -4.46
N GLU A 235 26.35 9.59 -4.97
CA GLU A 235 26.62 9.67 -6.40
C GLU A 235 27.39 8.44 -6.88
#